data_3f2bf5d2b2c28c1dcab2a6eaa8357340
#
_entry.id   3f2bf5d2b2c28c1dcab2a6eaa8357340
#
_cell.length_a   1.000
_cell.length_b   1.000
_cell.length_c   1.000
_cell.angle_alpha   90.00
_cell.angle_beta   90.00
_cell.angle_gamma   90.00
#
_symmetry.space_group_name_H-M   'P 1'
#
loop_
_entity.id
_entity.type
_entity.pdbx_description
1 polymer ?
#
loop_
_entity_poly.entity_id
_entity_poly.type
_entity_poly.pdbx_seq_one_letter_code
_entity_poly.pdbx_strand_id
1 'polypeptide(L)'
;MENISSFFLDQRNNNKLLIPKYIFIAFLFFNKISLHLCISLDIKVLPFSEIYNLPLNQINNLRNLSPKIQNIFGSMFKLNYYYTNIYIGDSKEKQGFILDTGSSITTSTCSLCKSCGRHIHRPYSVDSKKNIISCKDPVCQMTSSKCENSKCSFKITYAEGSTLEGIFLNKKIFFDISEKNNVEIPIGCTLKENNLFFKQEVNGIMGLSNNNFNFVEVMYKLGRINRNIFSLCFAQMGGVFTIGDINEKIHKSNISYFQMITEKNKYYKINIKSISVNNKKLENGSPEENIFILDSGATISYFNNDIFEEILYKMQENCRSFNIPDICGNYKLNSVLGHCFYFNSTFQLNEAIKNYWPIINFDIEGFNYKWLPENYYFNITSNDSIGACMGFNRSNKKRNTLGGSWIIGHDFIFDRENKLLGIAEADCYQNKELNISNGLEVIDLNKIDYYYYMYKISQNVSLMIVIITSFLICGILGFTTILIFRSIKTKKTFINKNFIRRYDILVHNTDTHNIN
;
A
#
# COMPACT_ATOMS: atom_id res chain seq x y z
N MET A 1 -28.83 -29.25 6.87
CA MET A 1 -27.53 -29.48 7.55
C MET A 1 -27.42 -30.86 8.21
N GLU A 2 -28.13 -31.86 7.74
CA GLU A 2 -28.15 -33.19 8.36
C GLU A 2 -27.66 -34.34 7.48
N ASN A 3 -27.02 -34.09 6.34
CA ASN A 3 -26.61 -35.17 5.44
C ASN A 3 -25.11 -35.16 5.05
N ILE A 4 -24.23 -34.62 5.91
CA ILE A 4 -22.76 -34.66 5.71
C ILE A 4 -22.03 -35.41 6.84
N SER A 5 -22.72 -35.87 7.88
CA SER A 5 -22.09 -36.58 9.01
C SER A 5 -21.98 -38.07 8.86
N SER A 6 -22.53 -38.70 7.82
CA SER A 6 -22.54 -40.16 7.63
C SER A 6 -21.44 -40.72 6.72
N PHE A 7 -20.55 -39.87 6.20
CA PHE A 7 -19.51 -40.33 5.24
C PHE A 7 -18.11 -40.53 5.83
N PHE A 8 -17.93 -40.38 7.14
CA PHE A 8 -16.60 -40.41 7.77
C PHE A 8 -16.40 -41.46 8.87
N LEU A 9 -17.24 -42.48 8.91
CA LEU A 9 -17.12 -43.50 9.98
C LEU A 9 -17.06 -44.94 9.48
N ASP A 10 -16.40 -45.24 8.37
CA ASP A 10 -16.03 -46.62 8.08
C ASP A 10 -14.80 -46.71 7.17
N GLN A 11 -13.63 -46.73 7.76
CA GLN A 11 -12.47 -47.47 7.28
C GLN A 11 -11.38 -47.48 8.37
N ARG A 12 -11.42 -48.51 9.19
CA ARG A 12 -10.20 -48.98 9.88
C ARG A 12 -9.32 -49.67 8.84
N ASN A 13 -8.22 -49.02 8.46
CA ASN A 13 -6.90 -49.65 8.35
C ASN A 13 -5.82 -48.63 8.01
N ASN A 14 -4.90 -48.57 8.94
CA ASN A 14 -3.50 -48.15 8.87
C ASN A 14 -2.96 -47.53 7.58
N ASN A 15 -2.85 -46.17 7.54
CA ASN A 15 -1.58 -45.46 7.37
C ASN A 15 -1.81 -43.97 7.58
N LYS A 16 -1.19 -43.43 8.63
CA LYS A 16 -1.31 -42.05 9.07
C LYS A 16 -0.65 -41.11 8.07
N LEU A 17 -1.44 -40.35 7.29
CA LEU A 17 -1.05 -39.03 6.81
C LEU A 17 -1.83 -38.01 7.65
N LEU A 18 -1.17 -37.48 8.66
CA LEU A 18 -1.65 -36.38 9.47
C LEU A 18 -1.59 -35.09 8.59
N ILE A 19 -2.65 -34.79 7.87
CA ILE A 19 -2.89 -33.42 7.36
C ILE A 19 -3.37 -32.62 8.58
N PRO A 20 -2.68 -31.56 8.98
CA PRO A 20 -3.08 -30.79 10.15
C PRO A 20 -4.48 -30.21 9.96
N LYS A 21 -5.37 -30.42 10.91
CA LYS A 21 -6.73 -29.86 10.99
C LYS A 21 -6.83 -28.35 10.72
N TYR A 22 -5.72 -27.65 10.82
CA TYR A 22 -5.60 -26.20 10.60
C TYR A 22 -5.66 -25.76 9.13
N ILE A 23 -5.35 -26.63 8.17
CA ILE A 23 -5.45 -26.29 6.72
C ILE A 23 -6.91 -26.29 6.28
N PHE A 24 -7.77 -27.12 6.87
CA PHE A 24 -9.19 -27.18 6.52
C PHE A 24 -9.98 -26.03 7.13
N ILE A 25 -9.59 -25.53 8.30
CA ILE A 25 -10.23 -24.36 8.94
C ILE A 25 -9.83 -23.07 8.21
N ALA A 26 -8.60 -22.94 7.72
CA ALA A 26 -8.18 -21.82 6.90
C ALA A 26 -8.98 -21.72 5.59
N PHE A 27 -9.31 -22.86 4.96
CA PHE A 27 -10.10 -22.89 3.71
C PHE A 27 -11.56 -22.46 3.92
N LEU A 28 -12.15 -22.71 5.09
CA LEU A 28 -13.52 -22.30 5.43
C LEU A 28 -13.62 -20.83 5.88
N PHE A 29 -12.55 -20.26 6.42
CA PHE A 29 -12.53 -18.83 6.80
C PHE A 29 -12.32 -17.89 5.59
N PHE A 30 -11.63 -18.33 4.53
CA PHE A 30 -11.42 -17.53 3.32
C PHE A 30 -12.68 -17.35 2.46
N ASN A 31 -13.70 -18.21 2.62
CA ASN A 31 -14.92 -18.15 1.81
C ASN A 31 -16.07 -17.35 2.44
N LYS A 32 -15.89 -16.74 3.62
CA LYS A 32 -16.98 -16.07 4.36
C LYS A 32 -16.86 -14.55 4.50
N ILE A 33 -15.83 -13.93 3.92
CA ILE A 33 -15.68 -12.46 3.91
C ILE A 33 -15.66 -11.98 2.46
N SER A 34 -16.79 -12.08 1.81
CA SER A 34 -17.04 -11.39 0.55
C SER A 34 -18.54 -11.17 0.41
N LEU A 35 -19.02 -10.01 0.85
CA LEU A 35 -20.23 -9.39 0.27
C LEU A 35 -20.44 -7.95 0.78
N HIS A 36 -20.70 -7.07 -0.21
CA HIS A 36 -21.46 -5.81 -0.20
C HIS A 36 -20.69 -4.53 0.19
N LEU A 37 -20.82 -3.44 -0.49
CA LEU A 37 -21.75 -2.81 -1.42
C LEU A 37 -21.09 -1.71 -2.26
N CYS A 38 -21.62 -1.45 -3.45
CA CYS A 38 -21.27 -0.39 -4.41
C CYS A 38 -22.24 0.77 -4.36
N ILE A 39 -21.92 1.91 -4.97
CA ILE A 39 -22.74 2.85 -5.79
C ILE A 39 -21.91 4.09 -6.14
N SER A 40 -22.15 4.70 -7.14
CA SER A 40 -21.98 5.02 -8.56
C SER A 40 -22.17 6.49 -8.98
N LEU A 41 -21.63 6.98 -10.12
CA LEU A 41 -22.10 8.13 -10.96
C LEU A 41 -21.34 8.41 -12.27
N ASP A 42 -22.05 8.92 -13.26
CA ASP A 42 -21.78 9.00 -14.71
C ASP A 42 -21.28 10.32 -15.34
N ILE A 43 -20.52 10.29 -16.49
CA ILE A 43 -20.24 11.45 -17.39
C ILE A 43 -19.66 11.07 -18.78
N LYS A 44 -19.96 11.84 -19.88
CA LYS A 44 -19.56 11.64 -21.30
C LYS A 44 -18.23 12.28 -21.73
N VAL A 45 -17.60 11.77 -22.76
CA VAL A 45 -16.18 11.87 -23.12
C VAL A 45 -15.87 12.62 -24.41
N LEU A 46 -14.71 13.31 -24.42
CA LEU A 46 -13.93 13.70 -25.59
C LEU A 46 -12.46 13.27 -25.39
N PRO A 47 -11.68 12.99 -26.47
CA PRO A 47 -10.29 12.54 -26.35
C PRO A 47 -9.36 13.61 -25.76
N PHE A 48 -8.42 13.20 -24.93
CA PHE A 48 -7.47 14.07 -24.26
C PHE A 48 -6.63 14.94 -25.22
N SER A 49 -6.24 14.39 -26.37
CA SER A 49 -5.47 15.09 -27.39
C SER A 49 -6.20 16.28 -28.04
N GLU A 50 -7.53 16.26 -28.09
CA GLU A 50 -8.32 17.33 -28.67
C GLU A 50 -8.57 18.47 -27.68
N ILE A 51 -8.65 18.16 -26.40
CA ILE A 51 -8.96 19.12 -25.34
C ILE A 51 -7.73 19.90 -24.89
N TYR A 52 -6.55 19.30 -24.97
CA TYR A 52 -5.31 19.92 -24.52
C TYR A 52 -4.94 21.20 -25.30
N ASN A 53 -5.42 21.33 -26.52
CA ASN A 53 -5.18 22.46 -27.41
C ASN A 53 -6.32 23.50 -27.43
N LEU A 54 -7.41 23.29 -26.67
CA LEU A 54 -8.51 24.26 -26.62
C LEU A 54 -8.21 25.39 -25.64
N PRO A 55 -8.45 26.66 -26.01
CA PRO A 55 -8.31 27.76 -25.07
C PRO A 55 -9.36 27.67 -23.95
N LEU A 56 -8.93 27.98 -22.72
CA LEU A 56 -9.70 27.85 -21.47
C LEU A 56 -11.10 28.48 -21.50
N ASN A 57 -11.31 29.52 -22.32
CA ASN A 57 -12.59 30.21 -22.48
C ASN A 57 -13.66 29.36 -23.22
N GLN A 58 -13.31 28.39 -24.03
CA GLN A 58 -14.27 27.46 -24.66
C GLN A 58 -14.72 26.33 -23.74
N ILE A 59 -13.92 26.00 -22.73
CA ILE A 59 -14.23 25.02 -21.70
C ILE A 59 -15.26 25.58 -20.69
N ASN A 60 -15.32 26.89 -20.53
CA ASN A 60 -16.15 27.57 -19.53
C ASN A 60 -17.68 27.42 -19.72
N ASN A 61 -18.15 27.11 -20.93
CA ASN A 61 -19.59 26.98 -21.23
C ASN A 61 -20.22 25.62 -20.83
N LEU A 62 -19.45 24.70 -20.25
CA LEU A 62 -19.92 23.37 -19.79
C LEU A 62 -20.08 23.27 -18.26
N ARG A 63 -20.00 24.40 -17.54
CA ARG A 63 -19.76 24.45 -16.10
C ARG A 63 -21.02 24.60 -15.25
N ASN A 64 -21.86 23.56 -15.19
CA ASN A 64 -22.78 23.33 -14.08
C ASN A 64 -22.63 21.88 -13.59
N LEU A 65 -21.40 21.48 -13.28
CA LEU A 65 -21.11 20.13 -12.80
C LEU A 65 -21.09 20.16 -11.27
N SER A 66 -21.89 19.31 -10.65
CA SER A 66 -21.81 19.09 -9.21
C SER A 66 -20.45 18.50 -8.82
N PRO A 67 -19.93 18.80 -7.61
CA PRO A 67 -18.72 18.18 -7.09
C PRO A 67 -18.84 16.66 -7.09
N LYS A 68 -17.74 15.97 -7.34
CA LYS A 68 -17.67 14.51 -7.20
C LYS A 68 -17.26 14.18 -5.79
N ILE A 69 -18.17 13.56 -5.05
CA ILE A 69 -17.94 13.10 -3.68
C ILE A 69 -17.76 11.60 -3.71
N GLN A 70 -16.62 11.12 -3.24
CA GLN A 70 -16.25 9.71 -3.20
C GLN A 70 -16.02 9.26 -1.77
N ASN A 71 -16.43 8.02 -1.48
CA ASN A 71 -16.08 7.39 -0.21
C ASN A 71 -14.58 7.04 -0.22
N ILE A 72 -13.94 7.35 0.90
CA ILE A 72 -12.61 6.85 1.22
C ILE A 72 -12.77 5.57 2.04
N PHE A 73 -11.95 4.59 1.77
CA PHE A 73 -11.84 3.32 2.48
C PHE A 73 -10.45 3.19 3.09
N GLY A 74 -10.27 2.21 3.97
CA GLY A 74 -9.00 1.98 4.63
C GLY A 74 -8.88 2.70 5.95
N SER A 75 -7.73 2.58 6.56
CA SER A 75 -7.38 3.25 7.80
C SER A 75 -5.86 3.29 7.95
N MET A 76 -5.36 4.24 8.73
CA MET A 76 -3.95 4.32 9.09
C MET A 76 -3.49 3.03 9.82
N PHE A 77 -4.36 2.39 10.58
CA PHE A 77 -4.00 1.33 11.52
C PHE A 77 -4.16 -0.08 10.97
N LYS A 78 -5.07 -0.30 10.00
CA LYS A 78 -5.39 -1.64 9.49
C LYS A 78 -4.74 -1.94 8.16
N LEU A 79 -4.79 -0.99 7.23
CA LEU A 79 -4.19 -1.12 5.90
C LEU A 79 -2.93 -0.26 5.73
N ASN A 80 -2.69 0.69 6.64
CA ASN A 80 -1.62 1.69 6.58
C ASN A 80 -1.77 2.69 5.42
N TYR A 81 -2.95 2.82 4.84
CA TYR A 81 -3.29 3.79 3.79
C TYR A 81 -4.79 3.99 3.64
N TYR A 82 -5.14 5.08 2.94
CA TYR A 82 -6.50 5.42 2.55
C TYR A 82 -6.63 5.33 1.03
N TYR A 83 -7.75 4.79 0.55
CA TYR A 83 -7.99 4.59 -0.87
C TYR A 83 -9.44 4.88 -1.26
N THR A 84 -9.66 5.15 -2.53
CA THR A 84 -11.00 5.23 -3.14
C THR A 84 -11.11 4.23 -4.29
N ASN A 85 -12.33 3.97 -4.73
CA ASN A 85 -12.60 3.09 -5.86
C ASN A 85 -13.06 3.89 -7.06
N ILE A 86 -12.51 3.58 -8.22
CA ILE A 86 -13.02 4.00 -9.53
C ILE A 86 -13.13 2.79 -10.45
N TYR A 87 -13.86 2.94 -11.55
CA TYR A 87 -14.10 1.89 -12.54
C TYR A 87 -13.38 2.22 -13.84
N ILE A 88 -12.70 1.26 -14.45
CA ILE A 88 -11.86 1.43 -15.63
C ILE A 88 -12.38 0.58 -16.79
N GLY A 89 -12.33 1.17 -18.01
CA GLY A 89 -12.68 0.51 -19.25
C GLY A 89 -14.18 0.39 -19.50
N ASP A 90 -14.55 -0.07 -20.69
CA ASP A 90 -15.97 -0.22 -21.07
C ASP A 90 -16.67 -1.30 -20.23
N SER A 91 -15.95 -2.29 -19.75
CA SER A 91 -16.41 -3.31 -18.79
C SER A 91 -16.57 -2.82 -17.36
N LYS A 92 -16.18 -1.57 -17.08
CA LYS A 92 -16.27 -0.93 -15.76
C LYS A 92 -15.65 -1.78 -14.65
N GLU A 93 -14.43 -2.17 -14.85
CA GLU A 93 -13.67 -2.97 -13.89
C GLU A 93 -13.27 -2.13 -12.70
N LYS A 94 -13.74 -2.51 -11.52
CA LYS A 94 -13.48 -1.80 -10.27
C LYS A 94 -12.01 -1.89 -9.89
N GLN A 95 -11.41 -0.74 -9.56
CA GLN A 95 -10.02 -0.63 -9.12
C GLN A 95 -9.94 0.25 -7.88
N GLY A 96 -9.17 -0.18 -6.89
CA GLY A 96 -8.85 0.61 -5.71
C GLY A 96 -7.59 1.44 -5.93
N PHE A 97 -7.60 2.70 -5.50
CA PHE A 97 -6.49 3.63 -5.65
C PHE A 97 -6.15 4.31 -4.33
N ILE A 98 -4.92 4.15 -3.87
CA ILE A 98 -4.39 4.93 -2.74
C ILE A 98 -4.40 6.41 -3.11
N LEU A 99 -4.92 7.26 -2.23
CA LEU A 99 -4.95 8.71 -2.40
C LEU A 99 -3.60 9.28 -1.97
N ASP A 100 -2.78 9.70 -2.93
CA ASP A 100 -1.37 10.03 -2.69
C ASP A 100 -0.99 11.43 -3.21
N THR A 101 -0.93 12.40 -2.29
CA THR A 101 -0.46 13.77 -2.60
C THR A 101 1.06 13.85 -2.76
N GLY A 102 1.79 12.77 -2.46
CA GLY A 102 3.23 12.66 -2.67
C GLY A 102 3.63 12.17 -4.07
N SER A 103 2.71 11.59 -4.86
CA SER A 103 2.98 11.08 -6.21
C SER A 103 2.18 11.79 -7.30
N SER A 104 2.71 11.76 -8.53
CA SER A 104 2.15 12.53 -9.67
C SER A 104 1.37 11.68 -10.65
N ILE A 105 1.59 10.37 -10.69
CA ILE A 105 1.07 9.46 -11.70
C ILE A 105 -0.05 8.62 -11.09
N THR A 106 -1.19 8.55 -11.77
CA THR A 106 -2.24 7.59 -11.46
C THR A 106 -1.96 6.29 -12.21
N THR A 107 -1.81 5.19 -11.49
CA THR A 107 -1.49 3.88 -12.06
C THR A 107 -2.18 2.76 -11.30
N SER A 108 -2.55 1.69 -12.00
CA SER A 108 -3.11 0.47 -11.41
C SER A 108 -2.63 -0.76 -12.18
N THR A 109 -2.74 -1.92 -11.55
CA THR A 109 -2.45 -3.20 -12.20
C THR A 109 -3.40 -3.46 -13.36
N CYS A 110 -2.85 -3.92 -14.48
CA CYS A 110 -3.61 -4.25 -15.69
C CYS A 110 -3.34 -5.70 -16.13
N SER A 111 -4.16 -6.21 -17.07
CA SER A 111 -4.06 -7.59 -17.59
C SER A 111 -2.71 -7.92 -18.25
N LEU A 112 -1.87 -6.92 -18.54
CA LEU A 112 -0.53 -7.11 -19.08
C LEU A 112 0.54 -7.30 -17.99
N CYS A 113 0.18 -7.21 -16.70
CA CYS A 113 1.15 -7.37 -15.62
C CYS A 113 1.72 -8.79 -15.59
N LYS A 114 3.05 -8.88 -15.52
CA LYS A 114 3.76 -10.16 -15.44
C LYS A 114 4.28 -10.46 -14.04
N SER A 115 4.44 -9.42 -13.22
CA SER A 115 4.99 -9.52 -11.86
C SER A 115 4.28 -8.52 -10.96
N CYS A 116 3.02 -8.82 -10.63
CA CYS A 116 2.20 -8.05 -9.69
C CYS A 116 1.71 -8.93 -8.54
N GLY A 117 1.40 -8.28 -7.41
CA GLY A 117 0.81 -8.90 -6.25
C GLY A 117 -0.63 -9.37 -6.48
N ARG A 118 -1.22 -9.90 -5.42
CA ARG A 118 -2.66 -10.22 -5.39
C ARG A 118 -3.39 -9.05 -4.75
N HIS A 119 -4.24 -8.40 -5.54
CA HIS A 119 -4.98 -7.23 -5.08
C HIS A 119 -6.46 -7.57 -4.87
N ILE A 120 -7.16 -6.66 -4.17
CA ILE A 120 -8.59 -6.80 -3.83
C ILE A 120 -9.48 -6.92 -5.07
N HIS A 121 -9.11 -6.27 -6.18
CA HIS A 121 -9.81 -6.38 -7.46
C HIS A 121 -8.90 -7.01 -8.51
N ARG A 122 -9.51 -7.63 -9.53
CA ARG A 122 -8.76 -8.16 -10.67
C ARG A 122 -8.10 -7.01 -11.44
N PRO A 123 -6.90 -7.22 -12.02
CA PRO A 123 -6.29 -6.25 -12.92
C PRO A 123 -7.24 -5.86 -14.06
N TYR A 124 -7.32 -4.58 -14.39
CA TYR A 124 -8.21 -4.13 -15.46
C TYR A 124 -7.73 -4.62 -16.85
N SER A 125 -8.67 -4.86 -17.74
CA SER A 125 -8.43 -5.42 -19.07
C SER A 125 -7.80 -4.40 -20.03
N VAL A 126 -6.86 -4.88 -20.84
CA VAL A 126 -6.25 -4.11 -21.93
C VAL A 126 -6.68 -4.74 -23.26
N ASP A 127 -7.81 -4.29 -23.79
CA ASP A 127 -8.47 -4.91 -24.94
C ASP A 127 -7.84 -4.53 -26.29
N SER A 128 -7.10 -3.43 -26.35
CA SER A 128 -6.52 -2.90 -27.59
C SER A 128 -5.16 -2.26 -27.40
N LYS A 129 -4.22 -2.62 -28.28
CA LYS A 129 -2.92 -1.93 -28.39
C LYS A 129 -3.07 -0.48 -28.88
N LYS A 130 -4.21 -0.10 -29.45
CA LYS A 130 -4.48 1.27 -29.92
C LYS A 130 -4.54 2.30 -28.80
N ASN A 131 -4.84 1.88 -27.58
CA ASN A 131 -4.93 2.77 -26.42
C ASN A 131 -3.58 3.03 -25.75
N ILE A 132 -2.50 2.40 -26.21
CA ILE A 132 -1.15 2.62 -25.66
C ILE A 132 -0.65 3.98 -26.12
N ILE A 133 -0.26 4.82 -25.15
CA ILE A 133 0.27 6.15 -25.42
C ILE A 133 1.67 6.02 -26.04
N SER A 134 1.86 6.69 -27.17
CA SER A 134 3.13 6.71 -27.87
C SER A 134 4.12 7.69 -27.24
N CYS A 135 5.41 7.52 -27.53
CA CYS A 135 6.46 8.44 -27.07
C CYS A 135 6.30 9.89 -27.58
N LYS A 136 5.59 10.08 -28.71
CA LYS A 136 5.36 11.40 -29.30
C LYS A 136 4.19 12.13 -28.65
N ASP A 137 3.39 11.46 -27.82
CA ASP A 137 2.26 12.04 -27.13
C ASP A 137 2.74 13.04 -26.08
N PRO A 138 2.09 14.23 -25.97
CA PRO A 138 2.41 15.22 -24.94
C PRO A 138 2.42 14.68 -23.52
N VAL A 139 1.59 13.69 -23.21
CA VAL A 139 1.57 13.00 -21.90
C VAL A 139 2.95 12.44 -21.55
N CYS A 140 3.64 11.86 -22.52
CA CYS A 140 4.96 11.27 -22.27
C CYS A 140 6.01 12.31 -21.91
N GLN A 141 5.92 13.50 -22.49
CA GLN A 141 6.81 14.62 -22.16
C GLN A 141 6.48 15.22 -20.79
N MET A 142 5.19 15.39 -20.47
CA MET A 142 4.73 15.97 -19.20
C MET A 142 5.05 15.11 -17.98
N THR A 143 5.05 13.80 -18.12
CA THR A 143 5.32 12.86 -17.03
C THR A 143 6.81 12.59 -16.81
N SER A 144 7.70 13.20 -17.62
CA SER A 144 9.14 12.89 -17.64
C SER A 144 9.38 11.39 -17.82
N SER A 145 8.51 10.75 -18.58
CA SER A 145 8.51 9.31 -18.81
C SER A 145 9.56 8.92 -19.84
N LYS A 146 9.96 7.65 -19.83
CA LYS A 146 10.90 7.11 -20.79
C LYS A 146 10.19 6.59 -22.03
N CYS A 147 10.89 6.63 -23.15
CA CYS A 147 10.43 5.99 -24.37
C CYS A 147 11.05 4.61 -24.49
N GLU A 148 10.24 3.56 -24.41
CA GLU A 148 10.68 2.18 -24.57
C GLU A 148 9.84 1.49 -25.63
N ASN A 149 10.48 0.99 -26.69
CA ASN A 149 9.79 0.33 -27.81
C ASN A 149 8.62 1.14 -28.38
N SER A 150 8.83 2.45 -28.59
CA SER A 150 7.84 3.42 -29.08
C SER A 150 6.63 3.63 -28.14
N LYS A 151 6.69 3.13 -26.91
CA LYS A 151 5.65 3.29 -25.89
C LYS A 151 6.12 4.22 -24.80
N CYS A 152 5.19 5.04 -24.29
CA CYS A 152 5.44 5.87 -23.13
C CYS A 152 5.46 5.00 -21.88
N SER A 153 6.64 4.81 -21.27
CA SER A 153 6.85 3.97 -20.09
C SER A 153 7.18 4.82 -18.86
N PHE A 154 6.84 4.33 -17.68
CA PHE A 154 7.21 4.94 -16.41
C PHE A 154 7.92 3.96 -15.49
N LYS A 155 8.76 4.51 -14.64
CA LYS A 155 9.34 3.85 -13.48
C LYS A 155 9.29 4.82 -12.31
N ILE A 156 8.55 4.46 -11.27
CA ILE A 156 8.41 5.24 -10.04
C ILE A 156 9.15 4.50 -8.93
N THR A 157 9.99 5.22 -8.19
CA THR A 157 10.62 4.72 -6.97
C THR A 157 10.14 5.57 -5.80
N TYR A 158 9.57 4.93 -4.81
CA TYR A 158 9.05 5.56 -3.60
C TYR A 158 10.13 5.69 -2.52
N ALA A 159 9.83 6.46 -1.50
CA ALA A 159 10.81 6.81 -0.47
C ALA A 159 11.33 5.61 0.32
N GLU A 160 10.50 4.60 0.51
CA GLU A 160 10.80 3.34 1.20
C GLU A 160 11.43 2.26 0.30
N GLY A 161 11.71 2.60 -0.98
CA GLY A 161 12.40 1.74 -1.93
C GLY A 161 11.51 0.85 -2.79
N SER A 162 10.18 0.91 -2.64
CA SER A 162 9.25 0.21 -3.54
C SER A 162 9.24 0.83 -4.92
N THR A 163 9.02 0.03 -5.96
CA THR A 163 8.98 0.50 -7.35
C THR A 163 7.77 -0.02 -8.10
N LEU A 164 7.26 0.84 -8.98
CA LEU A 164 6.25 0.52 -10.00
C LEU A 164 6.85 0.78 -11.39
N GLU A 165 6.71 -0.16 -12.30
CA GLU A 165 7.13 -0.03 -13.69
C GLU A 165 5.95 -0.35 -14.61
N GLY A 166 5.77 0.44 -15.67
CA GLY A 166 4.64 0.23 -16.57
C GLY A 166 4.63 1.13 -17.79
N ILE A 167 3.50 1.14 -18.48
CA ILE A 167 3.23 1.95 -19.67
C ILE A 167 1.96 2.76 -19.48
N PHE A 168 1.81 3.89 -20.20
CA PHE A 168 0.59 4.67 -20.18
C PHE A 168 -0.41 4.20 -21.23
N LEU A 169 -1.67 4.19 -20.84
CA LEU A 169 -2.82 3.90 -21.70
C LEU A 169 -3.87 5.01 -21.56
N ASN A 170 -4.57 5.35 -22.65
CA ASN A 170 -5.82 6.08 -22.54
C ASN A 170 -6.94 5.13 -22.16
N LYS A 171 -7.61 5.38 -21.05
CA LYS A 171 -8.70 4.55 -20.55
C LYS A 171 -9.88 5.39 -20.09
N LYS A 172 -11.07 4.92 -20.40
CA LYS A 172 -12.30 5.45 -19.84
C LYS A 172 -12.35 5.13 -18.36
N ILE A 173 -12.66 6.13 -17.55
CA ILE A 173 -12.92 5.96 -16.13
C ILE A 173 -14.35 6.38 -15.78
N PHE A 174 -14.87 5.79 -14.72
CA PHE A 174 -16.17 6.10 -14.16
C PHE A 174 -16.03 6.15 -12.65
N PHE A 175 -16.66 7.12 -12.02
CA PHE A 175 -16.70 7.18 -10.57
C PHE A 175 -17.67 6.17 -9.97
N ASP A 176 -18.53 5.62 -10.82
CA ASP A 176 -19.57 4.69 -10.42
C ASP A 176 -20.01 3.74 -11.54
N ILE A 177 -20.50 2.55 -11.13
CA ILE A 177 -20.91 1.50 -12.07
C ILE A 177 -22.15 1.84 -12.89
N SER A 178 -23.10 2.61 -12.35
CA SER A 178 -24.31 3.05 -13.07
C SER A 178 -24.03 4.21 -14.03
N GLU A 179 -22.83 4.77 -13.95
CA GLU A 179 -22.40 5.92 -14.74
C GLU A 179 -22.52 5.69 -16.26
N LYS A 180 -23.31 6.46 -17.00
CA LYS A 180 -23.38 6.45 -18.47
C LYS A 180 -22.29 7.30 -19.12
N ASN A 181 -21.81 8.29 -18.39
CA ASN A 181 -20.84 9.26 -18.86
C ASN A 181 -19.44 8.87 -18.36
N ASN A 182 -18.47 8.76 -19.22
CA ASN A 182 -17.09 8.41 -18.89
C ASN A 182 -16.14 9.57 -19.17
N VAL A 183 -14.96 9.50 -18.58
CA VAL A 183 -13.84 10.39 -18.91
C VAL A 183 -12.71 9.51 -19.42
N GLU A 184 -12.19 9.81 -20.58
CA GLU A 184 -10.99 9.16 -21.08
C GLU A 184 -9.75 9.91 -20.59
N ILE A 185 -8.91 9.24 -19.81
CA ILE A 185 -7.70 9.82 -19.23
C ILE A 185 -6.48 8.91 -19.48
N PRO A 186 -5.29 9.50 -19.49
CA PRO A 186 -4.07 8.74 -19.38
C PRO A 186 -3.95 8.08 -18.01
N ILE A 187 -3.78 6.77 -17.98
CA ILE A 187 -3.57 5.99 -16.77
C ILE A 187 -2.39 5.02 -16.94
N GLY A 188 -1.61 4.85 -15.91
CA GLY A 188 -0.54 3.87 -15.89
C GLY A 188 -1.08 2.45 -15.80
N CYS A 189 -0.66 1.59 -16.73
CA CYS A 189 -0.80 0.15 -16.63
C CYS A 189 0.47 -0.40 -15.99
N THR A 190 0.40 -0.77 -14.73
CA THR A 190 1.51 -1.37 -14.01
C THR A 190 1.80 -2.76 -14.55
N LEU A 191 3.04 -2.98 -14.98
CA LEU A 191 3.54 -4.24 -15.55
C LEU A 191 4.39 -5.01 -14.57
N LYS A 192 4.94 -4.31 -13.56
CA LYS A 192 5.80 -4.88 -12.54
C LYS A 192 5.71 -4.09 -11.25
N GLU A 193 5.60 -4.80 -10.16
CA GLU A 193 5.61 -4.30 -8.79
C GLU A 193 6.70 -4.98 -7.98
N ASN A 194 7.19 -4.31 -6.94
CA ASN A 194 8.06 -4.94 -5.95
C ASN A 194 7.75 -4.44 -4.52
N ASN A 195 8.40 -5.05 -3.55
CA ASN A 195 8.35 -4.71 -2.13
C ASN A 195 6.91 -4.54 -1.60
N LEU A 196 6.57 -3.34 -1.10
CA LEU A 196 5.27 -3.08 -0.48
C LEU A 196 4.13 -3.19 -1.49
N PHE A 197 4.29 -2.69 -2.72
CA PHE A 197 3.23 -2.76 -3.74
C PHE A 197 2.83 -4.18 -4.07
N PHE A 198 3.77 -5.11 -4.10
CA PHE A 198 3.48 -6.52 -4.33
C PHE A 198 2.63 -7.15 -3.21
N LYS A 199 2.64 -6.55 -2.01
CA LYS A 199 1.95 -7.03 -0.80
C LYS A 199 0.67 -6.26 -0.49
N GLN A 200 0.50 -5.05 -1.03
CA GLN A 200 -0.69 -4.22 -0.81
C GLN A 200 -1.94 -4.88 -1.36
N GLU A 201 -3.06 -4.71 -0.66
CA GLU A 201 -4.35 -5.21 -1.11
C GLU A 201 -4.95 -4.36 -2.25
N VAL A 202 -4.63 -3.06 -2.30
CA VAL A 202 -5.19 -2.11 -3.26
C VAL A 202 -4.40 -2.13 -4.57
N ASN A 203 -5.13 -2.00 -5.69
CA ASN A 203 -4.61 -2.22 -7.05
C ASN A 203 -3.61 -1.16 -7.53
N GLY A 204 -3.70 0.08 -7.02
CA GLY A 204 -2.91 1.15 -7.57
C GLY A 204 -2.87 2.41 -6.72
N ILE A 205 -2.34 3.47 -7.30
CA ILE A 205 -2.17 4.79 -6.69
C ILE A 205 -2.83 5.84 -7.56
N MET A 206 -3.57 6.76 -6.95
CA MET A 206 -4.06 7.99 -7.56
C MET A 206 -3.09 9.12 -7.21
N GLY A 207 -2.30 9.56 -8.19
CA GLY A 207 -1.37 10.66 -8.02
C GLY A 207 -2.11 11.99 -7.90
N LEU A 208 -1.98 12.63 -6.74
CA LEU A 208 -2.63 13.89 -6.39
C LEU A 208 -1.64 15.03 -6.11
N SER A 209 -0.35 14.85 -6.38
CA SER A 209 0.70 15.83 -6.06
C SER A 209 0.51 17.17 -6.79
N ASN A 210 1.27 18.17 -6.38
CA ASN A 210 1.28 19.49 -7.02
C ASN A 210 2.00 19.47 -8.39
N ASN A 211 1.44 18.71 -9.34
CA ASN A 211 1.96 18.51 -10.68
C ASN A 211 0.85 18.70 -11.71
N ASN A 212 1.22 19.12 -12.92
CA ASN A 212 0.29 19.34 -14.03
C ASN A 212 -0.31 18.04 -14.61
N PHE A 213 0.07 16.90 -14.12
CA PHE A 213 -0.39 15.59 -14.55
C PHE A 213 -1.07 14.79 -13.42
N ASN A 214 -1.39 15.43 -12.29
CA ASN A 214 -2.18 14.73 -11.28
C ASN A 214 -3.63 14.51 -11.75
N PHE A 215 -4.30 13.59 -11.12
CA PHE A 215 -5.66 13.17 -11.48
C PHE A 215 -6.65 14.34 -11.56
N VAL A 216 -6.64 15.24 -10.59
CA VAL A 216 -7.58 16.38 -10.50
C VAL A 216 -7.28 17.43 -11.57
N GLU A 217 -6.01 17.73 -11.83
CA GLU A 217 -5.58 18.61 -12.91
C GLU A 217 -6.05 18.11 -14.28
N VAL A 218 -5.90 16.81 -14.52
CA VAL A 218 -6.37 16.17 -15.77
C VAL A 218 -7.88 16.31 -15.89
N MET A 219 -8.64 16.04 -14.82
CA MET A 219 -10.09 16.19 -14.80
C MET A 219 -10.54 17.65 -15.06
N TYR A 220 -9.83 18.62 -14.48
CA TYR A 220 -10.11 20.04 -14.68
C TYR A 220 -9.83 20.48 -16.12
N LYS A 221 -8.69 20.11 -16.69
CA LYS A 221 -8.34 20.40 -18.09
C LYS A 221 -9.29 19.78 -19.09
N LEU A 222 -9.82 18.62 -18.76
CA LEU A 222 -10.86 17.95 -19.55
C LEU A 222 -12.26 18.57 -19.39
N GLY A 223 -12.41 19.64 -18.60
CA GLY A 223 -13.70 20.28 -18.31
C GLY A 223 -14.70 19.38 -17.58
N ARG A 224 -14.22 18.41 -16.79
CA ARG A 224 -15.05 17.43 -16.07
C ARG A 224 -15.35 17.81 -14.64
N ILE A 225 -14.67 18.81 -14.15
CA ILE A 225 -14.91 19.47 -12.87
C ILE A 225 -14.83 20.99 -13.05
N ASN A 226 -15.53 21.73 -12.20
CA ASN A 226 -15.66 23.19 -12.33
C ASN A 226 -14.41 23.94 -11.88
N ARG A 227 -13.74 23.41 -10.86
CA ARG A 227 -12.59 24.05 -10.20
C ARG A 227 -11.45 23.05 -10.07
N ASN A 228 -10.23 23.54 -10.17
CA ASN A 228 -9.04 22.74 -9.92
C ASN A 228 -8.76 22.63 -8.41
N ILE A 229 -9.69 22.01 -7.72
CA ILE A 229 -9.70 21.86 -6.26
C ILE A 229 -10.08 20.43 -5.89
N PHE A 230 -9.52 19.93 -4.82
CA PHE A 230 -9.96 18.69 -4.17
C PHE A 230 -9.78 18.78 -2.67
N SER A 231 -10.48 17.93 -1.93
CA SER A 231 -10.25 17.80 -0.50
C SER A 231 -10.17 16.35 -0.05
N LEU A 232 -9.40 16.13 1.01
CA LEU A 232 -9.23 14.86 1.71
C LEU A 232 -9.65 15.02 3.16
N CYS A 233 -10.71 14.32 3.55
CA CYS A 233 -11.19 14.25 4.91
C CYS A 233 -11.04 12.82 5.41
N PHE A 234 -10.00 12.53 6.17
CA PHE A 234 -9.74 11.20 6.73
C PHE A 234 -10.40 11.05 8.11
N ALA A 235 -11.11 9.95 8.29
CA ALA A 235 -11.55 9.48 9.59
C ALA A 235 -10.59 8.42 10.14
N GLN A 236 -10.79 7.92 11.35
CA GLN A 236 -10.05 6.77 11.89
C GLN A 236 -10.19 5.55 10.95
N MET A 237 -11.37 5.39 10.35
CA MET A 237 -11.63 4.43 9.28
C MET A 237 -12.41 5.12 8.16
N GLY A 238 -11.91 5.02 6.93
CA GLY A 238 -12.54 5.64 5.78
C GLY A 238 -12.43 7.16 5.75
N GLY A 239 -13.40 7.79 5.09
CA GLY A 239 -13.41 9.24 4.93
C GLY A 239 -14.16 9.71 3.70
N VAL A 240 -13.89 10.96 3.31
CA VAL A 240 -14.51 11.63 2.16
C VAL A 240 -13.45 12.23 1.26
N PHE A 241 -13.52 11.96 -0.03
CA PHE A 241 -12.73 12.58 -1.09
C PHE A 241 -13.65 13.43 -1.96
N THR A 242 -13.46 14.74 -1.97
CA THR A 242 -14.24 15.67 -2.80
C THR A 242 -13.38 16.20 -3.93
N ILE A 243 -13.94 16.27 -5.14
CA ILE A 243 -13.23 16.70 -6.35
C ILE A 243 -14.06 17.77 -7.07
N GLY A 244 -13.42 18.88 -7.44
CA GLY A 244 -13.97 19.93 -8.30
C GLY A 244 -14.77 21.00 -7.58
N ASP A 245 -14.97 20.87 -6.28
CA ASP A 245 -15.54 21.87 -5.38
C ASP A 245 -15.29 21.49 -3.91
N ILE A 246 -15.86 22.26 -2.98
CA ILE A 246 -15.77 22.06 -1.52
C ILE A 246 -17.07 21.46 -1.01
N ASN A 247 -16.97 20.46 -0.17
CA ASN A 247 -18.13 19.86 0.51
C ASN A 247 -18.32 20.45 1.92
N GLU A 248 -18.86 21.67 1.98
CA GLU A 248 -19.06 22.38 3.26
C GLU A 248 -20.01 21.63 4.24
N LYS A 249 -20.80 20.66 3.75
CA LYS A 249 -21.77 19.92 4.59
C LYS A 249 -21.10 19.08 5.67
N ILE A 250 -19.84 18.73 5.51
CA ILE A 250 -19.08 17.96 6.49
C ILE A 250 -18.34 18.85 7.49
N HIS A 251 -18.26 20.15 7.26
CA HIS A 251 -17.47 21.06 8.09
C HIS A 251 -18.17 21.37 9.42
N LYS A 252 -17.38 21.38 10.49
CA LYS A 252 -17.77 21.78 11.86
C LYS A 252 -17.25 23.17 12.21
N SER A 253 -16.29 23.70 11.45
CA SER A 253 -15.71 25.01 11.59
C SER A 253 -15.65 25.74 10.26
N ASN A 254 -15.38 27.05 10.30
CA ASN A 254 -15.00 27.80 9.10
C ASN A 254 -13.67 27.28 8.54
N ILE A 255 -13.46 27.43 7.23
CA ILE A 255 -12.22 27.05 6.57
C ILE A 255 -11.18 28.14 6.83
N SER A 256 -10.02 27.76 7.32
CA SER A 256 -8.83 28.60 7.38
C SER A 256 -7.94 28.32 6.18
N TYR A 257 -7.57 29.38 5.42
CA TYR A 257 -6.76 29.26 4.21
C TYR A 257 -5.34 29.76 4.42
N PHE A 258 -4.37 29.01 3.87
CA PHE A 258 -2.93 29.28 3.98
C PHE A 258 -2.28 29.22 2.61
N GLN A 259 -1.27 30.08 2.40
CA GLN A 259 -0.52 30.09 1.14
C GLN A 259 0.35 28.83 1.02
N MET A 260 0.17 28.07 -0.05
CA MET A 260 1.07 26.96 -0.37
C MET A 260 2.36 27.46 -1.01
N ILE A 261 3.48 26.88 -0.63
CA ILE A 261 4.78 27.11 -1.25
C ILE A 261 4.84 26.28 -2.53
N THR A 262 4.71 26.95 -3.68
CA THR A 262 4.55 26.28 -4.99
C THR A 262 5.80 26.33 -5.88
N GLU A 263 6.91 26.91 -5.41
CA GLU A 263 8.13 27.07 -6.21
C GLU A 263 8.68 25.71 -6.68
N LYS A 264 8.69 25.51 -7.99
CA LYS A 264 9.31 24.39 -8.75
C LYS A 264 9.20 22.98 -8.15
N ASN A 265 8.33 22.77 -7.15
CA ASN A 265 8.19 21.53 -6.41
C ASN A 265 6.90 20.81 -6.79
N LYS A 266 7.00 19.52 -6.97
CA LYS A 266 5.84 18.63 -7.16
C LYS A 266 5.10 18.28 -5.86
N TYR A 267 5.49 18.81 -4.71
CA TYR A 267 4.84 18.57 -3.43
C TYR A 267 4.06 19.81 -2.99
N TYR A 268 2.96 19.59 -2.29
CA TYR A 268 2.30 20.65 -1.52
C TYR A 268 3.12 20.91 -0.27
N LYS A 269 3.43 22.16 -0.04
CA LYS A 269 4.24 22.59 1.11
C LYS A 269 3.59 23.76 1.80
N ILE A 270 3.68 23.76 3.12
CA ILE A 270 3.25 24.88 3.98
C ILE A 270 4.38 25.29 4.92
N ASN A 271 4.29 26.52 5.40
CA ASN A 271 5.17 27.03 6.43
C ASN A 271 4.48 26.93 7.80
N ILE A 272 5.11 26.23 8.75
CA ILE A 272 4.66 26.14 10.13
C ILE A 272 5.57 27.01 10.98
N LYS A 273 5.05 28.08 11.54
CA LYS A 273 5.82 29.08 12.29
C LYS A 273 6.40 28.52 13.58
N SER A 274 5.64 27.66 14.23
CA SER A 274 6.09 27.01 15.48
C SER A 274 5.24 25.78 15.80
N ILE A 275 5.83 24.89 16.57
CA ILE A 275 5.18 23.73 17.17
C ILE A 275 5.23 23.89 18.68
N SER A 276 4.17 23.48 19.39
CA SER A 276 4.16 23.41 20.86
C SER A 276 3.48 22.14 21.33
N VAL A 277 3.98 21.60 22.43
CA VAL A 277 3.43 20.44 23.14
C VAL A 277 2.84 20.93 24.44
N ASN A 278 1.53 20.78 24.60
CA ASN A 278 0.79 21.31 25.77
C ASN A 278 1.16 22.77 26.09
N ASN A 279 1.11 23.66 25.08
CA ASN A 279 1.46 25.09 25.11
C ASN A 279 2.94 25.42 25.39
N LYS A 280 3.83 24.42 25.55
CA LYS A 280 5.27 24.63 25.64
C LYS A 280 5.86 24.60 24.22
N LYS A 281 6.27 25.76 23.72
CA LYS A 281 6.84 25.90 22.38
C LYS A 281 8.15 25.12 22.25
N LEU A 282 8.38 24.51 21.06
CA LEU A 282 9.68 23.94 20.73
C LEU A 282 10.70 25.07 20.52
N GLU A 283 11.94 24.82 20.96
CA GLU A 283 13.01 25.81 20.92
C GLU A 283 13.82 25.72 19.61
N ASN A 284 13.84 24.54 19.01
CA ASN A 284 14.67 24.23 17.84
C ASN A 284 13.86 24.35 16.53
N GLY A 285 14.46 25.01 15.54
CA GLY A 285 13.96 25.09 14.18
C GLY A 285 14.62 26.24 13.42
N SER A 286 15.41 25.92 12.40
CA SER A 286 15.82 26.92 11.41
C SER A 286 14.64 27.29 10.51
N PRO A 287 14.63 28.45 9.85
CA PRO A 287 13.56 28.81 8.89
C PRO A 287 13.34 27.76 7.79
N GLU A 288 14.37 27.01 7.40
CA GLU A 288 14.29 25.93 6.42
C GLU A 288 13.58 24.68 6.99
N GLU A 289 13.64 24.49 8.29
CA GLU A 289 12.98 23.39 9.01
C GLU A 289 11.49 23.63 9.24
N ASN A 290 11.03 24.88 9.03
CA ASN A 290 9.63 25.25 9.13
C ASN A 290 8.80 24.87 7.89
N ILE A 291 9.42 24.31 6.85
CA ILE A 291 8.74 23.86 5.64
C ILE A 291 8.32 22.41 5.78
N PHE A 292 7.02 22.16 5.69
CA PHE A 292 6.41 20.84 5.80
C PHE A 292 5.76 20.42 4.50
N ILE A 293 5.99 19.17 4.09
CA ILE A 293 5.37 18.53 2.93
C ILE A 293 4.07 17.85 3.39
N LEU A 294 2.99 18.02 2.63
CA LEU A 294 1.72 17.30 2.80
C LEU A 294 1.74 16.06 1.90
N ASP A 295 1.71 14.88 2.52
CA ASP A 295 1.83 13.59 1.83
C ASP A 295 0.82 12.58 2.38
N SER A 296 -0.36 12.52 1.76
CA SER A 296 -1.43 11.60 2.17
C SER A 296 -1.11 10.12 1.88
N GLY A 297 -0.11 9.85 1.03
CA GLY A 297 0.41 8.51 0.77
C GLY A 297 1.34 8.01 1.89
N ALA A 298 1.88 8.91 2.71
CA ALA A 298 2.59 8.54 3.92
C ALA A 298 1.60 8.21 5.04
N THR A 299 1.66 7.01 5.60
CA THR A 299 0.75 6.56 6.67
C THR A 299 0.83 7.46 7.89
N ILE A 300 2.05 7.69 8.38
CA ILE A 300 2.35 8.52 9.55
C ILE A 300 3.14 9.76 9.16
N SER A 301 3.21 10.72 10.06
CA SER A 301 4.02 11.92 9.86
C SER A 301 5.49 11.67 10.18
N TYR A 302 6.39 12.38 9.53
CA TYR A 302 7.83 12.27 9.74
C TYR A 302 8.43 13.64 9.98
N PHE A 303 9.14 13.79 11.08
CA PHE A 303 9.83 15.03 11.46
C PHE A 303 11.35 14.85 11.38
N ASN A 304 12.06 15.91 11.09
CA ASN A 304 13.50 15.90 11.22
C ASN A 304 13.90 15.51 12.66
N ASN A 305 15.17 15.16 12.86
CA ASN A 305 15.62 14.62 14.14
C ASN A 305 15.34 15.58 15.31
N ASP A 306 15.59 16.86 15.12
CA ASP A 306 15.58 17.84 16.21
C ASP A 306 14.13 18.13 16.66
N ILE A 307 13.22 18.34 15.72
CA ILE A 307 11.79 18.48 16.01
C ILE A 307 11.23 17.19 16.65
N PHE A 308 11.59 16.02 16.13
CA PHE A 308 11.07 14.75 16.63
C PHE A 308 11.51 14.51 18.09
N GLU A 309 12.80 14.64 18.38
CA GLU A 309 13.34 14.42 19.74
C GLU A 309 12.77 15.42 20.74
N GLU A 310 12.59 16.67 20.32
CA GLU A 310 12.04 17.69 21.21
C GLU A 310 10.55 17.45 21.49
N ILE A 311 9.75 17.06 20.49
CA ILE A 311 8.35 16.65 20.72
C ILE A 311 8.30 15.47 21.71
N LEU A 312 9.09 14.43 21.48
CA LEU A 312 9.13 13.25 22.35
C LEU A 312 9.55 13.61 23.77
N TYR A 313 10.58 14.44 23.91
CA TYR A 313 11.03 14.92 25.21
C TYR A 313 9.93 15.69 25.96
N LYS A 314 9.28 16.66 25.30
CA LYS A 314 8.20 17.46 25.92
C LYS A 314 6.97 16.61 26.25
N MET A 315 6.65 15.59 25.44
CA MET A 315 5.59 14.62 25.77
C MET A 315 5.93 13.85 27.06
N GLN A 316 7.15 13.35 27.16
CA GLN A 316 7.60 12.63 28.36
C GLN A 316 7.69 13.56 29.59
N GLU A 317 8.11 14.80 29.40
CA GLU A 317 8.12 15.82 30.46
C GLU A 317 6.70 16.11 30.96
N ASN A 318 5.75 16.26 30.04
CA ASN A 318 4.33 16.43 30.38
C ASN A 318 3.81 15.26 31.23
N CYS A 319 4.11 14.02 30.83
CA CYS A 319 3.69 12.83 31.57
C CYS A 319 4.30 12.79 32.97
N ARG A 320 5.59 13.11 33.10
CA ARG A 320 6.29 13.17 34.41
C ARG A 320 5.75 14.24 35.35
N SER A 321 5.20 15.34 34.81
CA SER A 321 4.65 16.44 35.62
C SER A 321 3.45 16.06 36.48
N PHE A 322 2.77 14.96 36.16
CA PHE A 322 1.63 14.45 36.95
C PHE A 322 2.08 13.70 38.23
N ASN A 323 3.33 13.32 38.34
CA ASN A 323 3.87 12.53 39.47
C ASN A 323 3.12 11.22 39.74
N ILE A 324 2.50 10.63 38.73
CA ILE A 324 1.80 9.34 38.78
C ILE A 324 2.63 8.33 37.98
N PRO A 325 3.10 7.23 38.62
CA PRO A 325 3.87 6.21 37.91
C PRO A 325 3.07 5.64 36.72
N ASP A 326 3.74 5.46 35.60
CA ASP A 326 3.21 4.84 34.38
C ASP A 326 1.90 5.45 33.83
N ILE A 327 1.57 6.69 34.21
CA ILE A 327 0.31 7.35 33.82
C ILE A 327 0.19 7.47 32.29
N CYS A 328 1.29 7.63 31.58
CA CYS A 328 1.32 7.65 30.13
C CYS A 328 1.79 6.32 29.52
N GLY A 329 1.82 5.24 30.32
CA GLY A 329 2.29 3.94 29.90
C GLY A 329 3.82 3.78 29.89
N ASN A 330 4.25 2.54 29.75
CA ASN A 330 5.67 2.16 29.65
C ASN A 330 6.18 2.35 28.22
N TYR A 331 7.06 3.33 28.05
CA TYR A 331 7.67 3.61 26.75
C TYR A 331 8.61 2.49 26.31
N LYS A 332 8.45 2.01 25.07
CA LYS A 332 9.35 1.09 24.39
C LYS A 332 9.45 1.42 22.92
N LEU A 333 10.67 1.32 22.37
CA LEU A 333 10.87 1.37 20.92
C LEU A 333 10.56 0.00 20.33
N ASN A 334 9.50 -0.07 19.54
CA ASN A 334 9.14 -1.26 18.78
C ASN A 334 9.87 -1.23 17.43
N SER A 335 10.49 -2.35 17.04
CA SER A 335 11.29 -2.43 15.80
C SER A 335 10.48 -2.26 14.51
N VAL A 336 9.16 -2.47 14.57
CA VAL A 336 8.23 -2.39 13.42
C VAL A 336 7.36 -1.16 13.49
N LEU A 337 6.80 -0.87 14.68
CA LEU A 337 5.79 0.16 14.88
C LEU A 337 6.36 1.51 15.35
N GLY A 338 7.66 1.57 15.68
CA GLY A 338 8.31 2.78 16.19
C GLY A 338 8.09 3.00 17.68
N HIS A 339 7.75 4.21 18.06
CA HIS A 339 7.66 4.64 19.45
C HIS A 339 6.30 4.29 20.04
N CYS A 340 6.28 3.39 21.03
CA CYS A 340 5.06 2.86 21.64
C CYS A 340 5.07 3.02 23.16
N PHE A 341 3.87 3.11 23.75
CA PHE A 341 3.59 3.16 25.18
C PHE A 341 2.68 2.01 25.55
N TYR A 342 3.07 1.21 26.54
CA TYR A 342 2.36 0.00 26.94
C TYR A 342 1.68 0.21 28.30
N PHE A 343 0.48 -0.35 28.44
CA PHE A 343 -0.40 -0.21 29.60
C PHE A 343 -0.84 -1.59 30.10
N ASN A 344 -1.21 -1.66 31.37
CA ASN A 344 -1.72 -2.89 32.00
C ASN A 344 -3.20 -3.16 31.67
N SER A 345 -3.93 -2.13 31.23
CA SER A 345 -5.34 -2.26 30.87
C SER A 345 -5.79 -1.23 29.83
N THR A 346 -6.86 -1.56 29.10
CA THR A 346 -7.51 -0.64 28.17
C THR A 346 -8.05 0.60 28.87
N PHE A 347 -8.48 0.45 30.14
CA PHE A 347 -8.93 1.58 30.94
C PHE A 347 -7.83 2.60 31.16
N GLN A 348 -6.64 2.15 31.59
CA GLN A 348 -5.48 3.03 31.79
C GLN A 348 -5.04 3.71 30.48
N LEU A 349 -5.03 2.97 29.38
CA LEU A 349 -4.73 3.53 28.08
C LEU A 349 -5.71 4.65 27.70
N ASN A 350 -7.01 4.41 27.80
CA ASN A 350 -8.04 5.40 27.45
C ASN A 350 -7.97 6.63 28.36
N GLU A 351 -7.69 6.43 29.63
CA GLU A 351 -7.53 7.52 30.59
C GLU A 351 -6.28 8.35 30.28
N ALA A 352 -5.15 7.71 29.97
CA ALA A 352 -3.92 8.38 29.57
C ALA A 352 -4.11 9.28 28.35
N ILE A 353 -4.76 8.76 27.33
CA ILE A 353 -5.02 9.49 26.07
C ILE A 353 -5.95 10.67 26.31
N LYS A 354 -7.01 10.48 27.07
CA LYS A 354 -8.03 11.50 27.30
C LYS A 354 -7.54 12.63 28.19
N ASN A 355 -6.77 12.31 29.23
CA ASN A 355 -6.53 13.24 30.34
C ASN A 355 -5.04 13.66 30.48
N TYR A 356 -4.09 12.87 29.98
CA TYR A 356 -2.68 13.06 30.28
C TYR A 356 -1.79 13.23 29.05
N TRP A 357 -2.17 12.67 27.91
CA TRP A 357 -1.40 12.88 26.69
C TRP A 357 -1.60 14.29 26.14
N PRO A 358 -0.51 14.98 25.74
CA PRO A 358 -0.57 16.40 25.40
C PRO A 358 -1.15 16.62 24.01
N ILE A 359 -1.80 17.76 23.82
CA ILE A 359 -2.13 18.28 22.49
C ILE A 359 -0.84 18.83 21.86
N ILE A 360 -0.59 18.46 20.61
CA ILE A 360 0.49 19.04 19.82
C ILE A 360 -0.12 20.12 18.93
N ASN A 361 0.33 21.35 19.09
CA ASN A 361 -0.19 22.49 18.34
C ASN A 361 0.80 22.92 17.27
N PHE A 362 0.29 23.22 16.08
CA PHE A 362 1.05 23.76 14.95
C PHE A 362 0.52 25.15 14.62
N ASP A 363 1.37 26.16 14.75
CA ASP A 363 1.05 27.53 14.33
C ASP A 363 1.28 27.69 12.83
N ILE A 364 0.17 27.75 12.06
CA ILE A 364 0.18 27.97 10.63
C ILE A 364 -0.30 29.39 10.38
N GLU A 365 0.62 30.34 10.19
CA GLU A 365 0.31 31.75 9.89
C GLU A 365 -0.66 32.42 10.90
N GLY A 366 -0.62 32.01 12.17
CA GLY A 366 -1.49 32.50 13.25
C GLY A 366 -2.73 31.64 13.51
N PHE A 367 -3.00 30.65 12.68
CA PHE A 367 -3.97 29.60 12.96
C PHE A 367 -3.32 28.51 13.80
N ASN A 368 -3.95 28.18 14.93
CA ASN A 368 -3.46 27.11 15.80
C ASN A 368 -4.14 25.78 15.47
N TYR A 369 -3.49 24.98 14.61
CA TYR A 369 -3.94 23.62 14.34
C TYR A 369 -3.65 22.73 15.54
N LYS A 370 -4.68 22.08 16.08
CA LYS A 370 -4.60 21.18 17.22
C LYS A 370 -4.55 19.73 16.77
N TRP A 371 -3.41 19.09 16.91
CA TRP A 371 -3.29 17.65 16.69
C TRP A 371 -3.57 16.91 17.98
N LEU A 372 -4.74 16.32 18.05
CA LEU A 372 -5.25 15.68 19.26
C LEU A 372 -4.64 14.28 19.44
N PRO A 373 -4.51 13.79 20.68
CA PRO A 373 -3.97 12.47 20.95
C PRO A 373 -4.62 11.35 20.14
N GLU A 374 -5.94 11.33 20.04
CA GLU A 374 -6.70 10.35 19.27
C GLU A 374 -6.34 10.31 17.78
N ASN A 375 -5.71 11.35 17.23
CA ASN A 375 -5.33 11.45 15.83
C ASN A 375 -3.85 11.11 15.58
N TYR A 376 -2.98 11.24 16.61
CA TYR A 376 -1.55 10.98 16.44
C TYR A 376 -1.06 9.68 17.11
N TYR A 377 -1.94 8.84 17.63
CA TYR A 377 -1.56 7.51 18.10
C TYR A 377 -2.48 6.43 17.51
N PHE A 378 -2.06 5.20 17.62
CA PHE A 378 -2.86 4.04 17.28
C PHE A 378 -2.72 2.93 18.33
N ASN A 379 -3.84 2.30 18.65
CA ASN A 379 -3.87 1.23 19.63
C ASN A 379 -3.26 -0.05 19.09
N ILE A 380 -2.53 -0.75 19.94
CA ILE A 380 -1.99 -2.07 19.69
C ILE A 380 -2.41 -3.02 20.81
N THR A 381 -2.74 -4.26 20.47
CA THR A 381 -2.92 -5.33 21.45
C THR A 381 -2.02 -6.51 21.11
N SER A 382 -1.46 -7.11 22.15
CA SER A 382 -0.85 -8.44 22.11
C SER A 382 -1.49 -9.29 23.21
N ASN A 383 -1.20 -10.59 23.25
CA ASN A 383 -1.78 -11.52 24.24
C ASN A 383 -1.62 -11.03 25.68
N ASP A 384 -0.55 -10.28 26.00
CA ASP A 384 -0.17 -9.88 27.35
C ASP A 384 -0.02 -8.38 27.53
N SER A 385 -0.24 -7.56 26.50
CA SER A 385 -0.04 -6.11 26.61
C SER A 385 -0.96 -5.32 25.68
N ILE A 386 -1.39 -4.19 26.20
CA ILE A 386 -2.17 -3.18 25.50
C ILE A 386 -1.25 -1.98 25.36
N GLY A 387 -1.25 -1.33 24.22
CA GLY A 387 -0.39 -0.17 23.99
C GLY A 387 -0.94 0.80 22.97
N ALA A 388 -0.26 1.92 22.86
CA ALA A 388 -0.46 2.92 21.83
C ALA A 388 0.89 3.30 21.21
N CYS A 389 0.96 3.26 19.90
CA CYS A 389 2.14 3.69 19.15
C CYS A 389 1.88 5.04 18.49
N MET A 390 2.93 5.83 18.31
CA MET A 390 2.82 7.17 17.73
C MET A 390 2.59 7.12 16.23
N GLY A 391 1.64 7.90 15.74
CA GLY A 391 1.40 8.17 14.32
C GLY A 391 2.39 9.15 13.71
N PHE A 392 3.59 9.26 14.29
CA PHE A 392 4.71 10.02 13.75
C PHE A 392 6.04 9.41 14.17
N ASN A 393 7.07 9.68 13.38
CA ASN A 393 8.41 9.13 13.61
C ASN A 393 9.49 10.08 13.11
N ARG A 394 10.74 9.73 13.37
CA ARG A 394 11.91 10.43 12.87
C ARG A 394 12.05 10.25 11.36
N SER A 395 12.31 11.34 10.67
CA SER A 395 12.64 11.31 9.24
C SER A 395 14.08 10.89 9.00
N ASN A 396 14.30 9.98 8.10
CA ASN A 396 15.67 9.63 7.64
C ASN A 396 16.29 10.73 6.74
N LYS A 397 15.53 11.78 6.44
CA LYS A 397 15.93 12.90 5.59
C LYS A 397 15.75 14.20 6.38
N LYS A 398 16.56 15.22 6.07
CA LYS A 398 16.37 16.58 6.65
C LYS A 398 15.11 17.25 6.06
N ARG A 399 13.95 16.68 6.24
CA ARG A 399 12.67 17.23 5.78
C ARG A 399 11.53 16.75 6.66
N ASN A 400 10.54 17.59 6.83
CA ASN A 400 9.33 17.30 7.55
C ASN A 400 8.20 16.89 6.57
N THR A 401 7.45 15.86 6.92
CA THR A 401 6.32 15.34 6.14
C THR A 401 5.13 15.13 7.07
N LEU A 402 4.01 15.73 6.72
CA LEU A 402 2.72 15.56 7.36
C LEU A 402 1.95 14.48 6.61
N GLY A 403 1.80 13.33 7.23
CA GLY A 403 1.17 12.15 6.67
C GLY A 403 -0.32 12.04 6.97
N GLY A 404 -0.90 10.87 6.64
CA GLY A 404 -2.31 10.56 6.89
C GLY A 404 -2.71 10.76 8.35
N SER A 405 -1.83 10.45 9.31
CA SER A 405 -2.07 10.69 10.74
C SER A 405 -2.38 12.15 11.08
N TRP A 406 -1.79 13.10 10.36
CA TRP A 406 -2.01 14.53 10.59
C TRP A 406 -3.30 15.03 9.93
N ILE A 407 -3.80 14.35 8.89
CA ILE A 407 -5.01 14.73 8.15
C ILE A 407 -6.29 14.31 8.90
N ILE A 408 -6.24 13.30 9.76
CA ILE A 408 -7.43 12.74 10.44
C ILE A 408 -8.24 13.81 11.18
N GLY A 409 -9.57 13.80 10.99
CA GLY A 409 -10.52 14.65 11.71
C GLY A 409 -10.70 16.06 11.12
N HIS A 410 -10.02 16.36 10.02
CA HIS A 410 -10.13 17.63 9.32
C HIS A 410 -10.31 17.42 7.82
N ASP A 411 -10.98 18.36 7.15
CA ASP A 411 -11.02 18.43 5.69
C ASP A 411 -9.86 19.30 5.20
N PHE A 412 -8.94 18.69 4.46
CA PHE A 412 -7.79 19.35 3.87
C PHE A 412 -8.09 19.67 2.41
N ILE A 413 -8.27 20.94 2.11
CA ILE A 413 -8.73 21.46 0.83
C ILE A 413 -7.52 21.98 0.05
N PHE A 414 -7.19 21.32 -1.05
CA PHE A 414 -6.09 21.69 -1.94
C PHE A 414 -6.64 22.54 -3.09
N ASP A 415 -6.73 23.86 -2.88
CA ASP A 415 -7.12 24.82 -3.92
C ASP A 415 -5.91 25.13 -4.81
N ARG A 416 -5.82 24.39 -5.91
CA ARG A 416 -4.70 24.48 -6.84
C ARG A 416 -4.78 25.71 -7.74
N GLU A 417 -5.97 26.26 -7.96
CA GLU A 417 -6.15 27.49 -8.73
C GLU A 417 -5.56 28.69 -8.01
N ASN A 418 -5.88 28.82 -6.71
CA ASN A 418 -5.44 29.94 -5.88
C ASN A 418 -4.15 29.63 -5.11
N LYS A 419 -3.63 28.39 -5.22
CA LYS A 419 -2.44 27.92 -4.50
C LYS A 419 -2.61 28.00 -2.97
N LEU A 420 -3.80 27.69 -2.49
CA LEU A 420 -4.17 27.75 -1.08
C LEU A 420 -4.43 26.36 -0.54
N LEU A 421 -4.01 26.13 0.70
CA LEU A 421 -4.45 25.03 1.53
C LEU A 421 -5.53 25.52 2.47
N GLY A 422 -6.74 24.96 2.36
CA GLY A 422 -7.82 25.16 3.33
C GLY A 422 -7.79 24.04 4.37
N ILE A 423 -8.05 24.37 5.64
CA ILE A 423 -8.22 23.42 6.74
C ILE A 423 -9.51 23.76 7.48
N ALA A 424 -10.38 22.77 7.67
CA ALA A 424 -11.58 22.87 8.48
C ALA A 424 -11.72 21.63 9.38
N GLU A 425 -12.14 21.82 10.63
CA GLU A 425 -12.62 20.68 11.42
C GLU A 425 -13.85 20.08 10.71
N ALA A 426 -13.91 18.75 10.60
CA ALA A 426 -14.93 18.11 9.79
C ALA A 426 -15.42 16.78 10.38
N ASP A 427 -16.66 16.42 10.02
CA ASP A 427 -17.17 15.07 10.18
C ASP A 427 -16.82 14.25 8.94
N CYS A 428 -15.72 13.53 9.01
CA CYS A 428 -15.23 12.72 7.90
C CYS A 428 -15.98 11.37 7.77
N TYR A 429 -16.92 11.04 8.66
CA TYR A 429 -17.73 9.83 8.60
C TYR A 429 -19.00 10.07 7.77
N GLN A 430 -19.02 9.67 6.49
CA GLN A 430 -20.25 9.78 5.67
C GLN A 430 -21.30 8.69 5.93
N ASN A 431 -20.92 7.54 6.43
CA ASN A 431 -21.86 6.43 6.66
C ASN A 431 -22.00 6.15 8.16
N LYS A 432 -23.03 6.72 8.75
CA LYS A 432 -23.51 6.33 10.11
C LYS A 432 -23.97 4.86 10.19
N GLU A 433 -24.13 4.17 9.07
CA GLU A 433 -24.45 2.74 9.00
C GLU A 433 -23.23 1.83 9.16
N LEU A 434 -22.00 2.34 9.03
CA LEU A 434 -20.83 1.70 9.58
C LEU A 434 -20.74 2.04 11.07
N ASN A 435 -21.79 1.69 11.81
CA ASN A 435 -21.81 1.64 13.27
C ASN A 435 -20.81 0.58 13.75
N ILE A 436 -19.55 0.91 13.65
CA ILE A 436 -18.53 0.30 14.49
C ILE A 436 -18.77 0.96 15.85
N SER A 437 -19.45 0.23 16.71
CA SER A 437 -19.56 0.53 18.13
C SER A 437 -18.27 1.17 18.63
N ASN A 438 -18.35 2.35 19.21
CA ASN A 438 -17.39 3.20 19.91
C ASN A 438 -16.08 2.55 20.46
N GLY A 439 -15.42 1.74 19.69
CA GLY A 439 -14.15 1.13 20.01
C GLY A 439 -13.12 1.58 19.00
N LEU A 440 -12.12 2.32 19.44
CA LEU A 440 -10.87 2.46 18.73
C LEU A 440 -10.44 1.05 18.29
N GLU A 441 -10.31 0.85 16.98
CA GLU A 441 -9.97 -0.47 16.46
C GLU A 441 -8.56 -0.82 16.92
N VAL A 442 -8.46 -1.84 17.73
CA VAL A 442 -7.22 -2.27 18.35
C VAL A 442 -6.46 -3.13 17.33
N ILE A 443 -5.25 -2.75 17.01
CA ILE A 443 -4.36 -3.60 16.18
C ILE A 443 -3.92 -4.78 17.04
N ASP A 444 -4.36 -5.97 16.66
CA ASP A 444 -3.90 -7.22 17.27
C ASP A 444 -2.45 -7.50 16.82
N LEU A 445 -1.50 -7.24 17.72
CA LEU A 445 -0.08 -7.51 17.49
C LEU A 445 0.21 -8.98 17.17
N ASN A 446 -0.63 -9.90 17.68
CA ASN A 446 -0.47 -11.31 17.35
C ASN A 446 -0.75 -11.58 15.87
N LYS A 447 -1.60 -10.77 15.21
CA LYS A 447 -1.77 -10.85 13.76
C LYS A 447 -0.56 -10.29 13.02
N ILE A 448 0.04 -9.18 13.50
CA ILE A 448 1.25 -8.61 12.88
C ILE A 448 2.42 -9.57 13.07
N ASP A 449 2.63 -10.08 14.29
CA ASP A 449 3.65 -11.08 14.57
C ASP A 449 3.35 -12.41 13.84
N TYR A 450 2.09 -12.81 13.73
CA TYR A 450 1.68 -13.97 12.96
C TYR A 450 2.00 -13.80 11.46
N TYR A 451 1.74 -12.66 10.84
CA TYR A 451 2.10 -12.40 9.44
C TYR A 451 3.62 -12.31 9.26
N TYR A 452 4.33 -11.67 10.19
CA TYR A 452 5.80 -11.64 10.18
C TYR A 452 6.39 -13.04 10.41
N TYR A 453 5.85 -13.79 11.37
CA TYR A 453 6.26 -15.17 11.68
C TYR A 453 5.93 -16.12 10.53
N MET A 454 4.75 -16.01 9.93
CA MET A 454 4.36 -16.79 8.75
C MET A 454 5.21 -16.42 7.51
N TYR A 455 5.58 -15.16 7.35
CA TYR A 455 6.53 -14.76 6.31
C TYR A 455 7.92 -15.37 6.55
N LYS A 456 8.41 -15.35 7.78
CA LYS A 456 9.69 -15.95 8.17
C LYS A 456 9.68 -17.47 8.04
N ILE A 457 8.56 -18.13 8.40
CA ILE A 457 8.33 -19.56 8.18
C ILE A 457 8.28 -19.87 6.68
N SER A 458 7.57 -19.08 5.88
CA SER A 458 7.48 -19.24 4.42
C SER A 458 8.87 -19.15 3.75
N GLN A 459 9.70 -18.22 4.17
CA GLN A 459 11.10 -18.12 3.72
C GLN A 459 11.92 -19.33 4.13
N ASN A 460 11.79 -19.78 5.38
CA ASN A 460 12.50 -20.94 5.90
C ASN A 460 12.00 -22.26 5.27
N VAL A 461 10.70 -22.40 5.06
CA VAL A 461 10.11 -23.56 4.36
C VAL A 461 10.55 -23.60 2.90
N SER A 462 10.59 -22.46 2.21
CA SER A 462 11.11 -22.38 0.85
C SER A 462 12.58 -22.77 0.77
N LEU A 463 13.40 -22.29 1.72
CA LEU A 463 14.82 -22.67 1.82
C LEU A 463 14.98 -24.17 2.15
N MET A 464 14.19 -24.70 3.08
CA MET A 464 14.20 -26.14 3.40
C MET A 464 13.79 -27.00 2.21
N ILE A 465 12.79 -26.60 1.44
CA ILE A 465 12.39 -27.30 0.21
C ILE A 465 13.54 -27.31 -0.80
N VAL A 466 14.22 -26.19 -1.00
CA VAL A 466 15.40 -26.11 -1.89
C VAL A 466 16.53 -27.02 -1.40
N ILE A 467 16.79 -27.05 -0.10
CA ILE A 467 17.82 -27.92 0.49
C ILE A 467 17.44 -29.41 0.30
N ILE A 468 16.21 -29.80 0.63
CA ILE A 468 15.73 -31.19 0.50
C ILE A 468 15.77 -31.64 -0.97
N THR A 469 15.31 -30.80 -1.90
CA THR A 469 15.36 -31.13 -3.34
C THR A 469 16.79 -31.28 -3.82
N SER A 470 17.73 -30.45 -3.35
CA SER A 470 19.16 -30.55 -3.68
C SER A 470 19.74 -31.86 -3.17
N PHE A 471 19.44 -32.25 -1.93
CA PHE A 471 19.88 -33.55 -1.37
C PHE A 471 19.30 -34.73 -2.15
N LEU A 472 18.03 -34.69 -2.55
CA LEU A 472 17.40 -35.73 -3.37
C LEU A 472 18.08 -35.86 -4.74
N ILE A 473 18.36 -34.73 -5.40
CA ILE A 473 19.07 -34.72 -6.69
C ILE A 473 20.48 -35.28 -6.55
N CYS A 474 21.22 -34.86 -5.51
CA CYS A 474 22.56 -35.43 -5.23
C CYS A 474 22.51 -36.92 -4.91
N GLY A 475 21.51 -37.39 -4.15
CA GLY A 475 21.29 -38.79 -3.88
C GLY A 475 21.00 -39.63 -5.13
N ILE A 476 20.14 -39.10 -6.03
CA ILE A 476 19.84 -39.77 -7.32
C ILE A 476 21.09 -39.82 -8.21
N LEU A 477 21.84 -38.70 -8.30
CA LEU A 477 23.08 -38.65 -9.08
C LEU A 477 24.16 -39.62 -8.50
N GLY A 478 24.29 -39.68 -7.18
CA GLY A 478 25.16 -40.61 -6.50
C GLY A 478 24.78 -42.08 -6.75
N PHE A 479 23.47 -42.37 -6.68
CA PHE A 479 22.98 -43.75 -6.93
C PHE A 479 23.16 -44.16 -8.39
N THR A 480 22.91 -43.27 -9.35
CA THR A 480 23.14 -43.53 -10.77
C THR A 480 24.60 -43.71 -11.10
N THR A 481 25.52 -42.95 -10.50
CA THR A 481 26.96 -43.16 -10.65
C THR A 481 27.41 -44.53 -10.09
N ILE A 482 26.89 -44.92 -8.94
CA ILE A 482 27.16 -46.26 -8.37
C ILE A 482 26.65 -47.37 -9.29
N LEU A 483 25.46 -47.25 -9.87
CA LEU A 483 24.93 -48.21 -10.83
C LEU A 483 25.76 -48.28 -12.10
N ILE A 484 26.22 -47.17 -12.62
CA ILE A 484 27.11 -47.12 -13.78
C ILE A 484 28.45 -47.81 -13.46
N PHE A 485 29.04 -47.51 -12.29
CA PHE A 485 30.27 -48.16 -11.85
C PHE A 485 30.12 -49.65 -11.71
N ARG A 486 29.00 -50.13 -11.09
CA ARG A 486 28.68 -51.55 -11.01
C ARG A 486 28.53 -52.19 -12.39
N SER A 487 27.83 -51.53 -13.32
CA SER A 487 27.67 -52.03 -14.69
C SER A 487 28.99 -52.12 -15.45
N ILE A 488 29.88 -51.15 -15.26
CA ILE A 488 31.23 -51.16 -15.87
C ILE A 488 32.07 -52.28 -15.26
N LYS A 489 31.98 -52.49 -13.92
CA LYS A 489 32.73 -53.54 -13.22
C LYS A 489 32.23 -54.93 -13.65
N THR A 490 30.91 -55.15 -13.80
CA THR A 490 30.36 -56.41 -14.30
C THR A 490 30.74 -56.67 -15.77
N LYS A 491 30.71 -55.63 -16.62
CA LYS A 491 31.20 -55.76 -18.01
C LYS A 491 32.71 -56.12 -18.07
N LYS A 492 33.54 -55.50 -17.21
CA LYS A 492 34.97 -55.83 -17.12
C LYS A 492 35.23 -57.27 -16.67
N THR A 493 34.45 -57.76 -15.68
CA THR A 493 34.54 -59.18 -15.24
C THR A 493 34.02 -60.16 -16.27
N PHE A 494 32.99 -59.76 -17.05
CA PHE A 494 32.49 -60.60 -18.15
C PHE A 494 33.48 -60.69 -19.31
N ILE A 495 34.11 -59.58 -19.65
CA ILE A 495 35.15 -59.52 -20.71
C ILE A 495 36.38 -60.37 -20.25
N ASN A 496 36.83 -60.21 -19.00
CA ASN A 496 37.95 -61.03 -18.49
C ASN A 496 37.63 -62.54 -18.47
N LYS A 497 36.41 -62.92 -18.03
CA LYS A 497 36.00 -64.34 -18.06
C LYS A 497 35.95 -64.89 -19.50
N ASN A 498 35.48 -64.13 -20.45
CA ASN A 498 35.46 -64.54 -21.87
C ASN A 498 36.87 -64.57 -22.50
N PHE A 499 37.75 -63.68 -22.02
CA PHE A 499 39.16 -63.69 -22.47
C PHE A 499 39.89 -64.93 -21.93
N ILE A 500 39.72 -65.25 -20.65
CA ILE A 500 40.28 -66.45 -20.02
C ILE A 500 39.72 -67.74 -20.69
N ARG A 501 38.42 -67.79 -20.96
CA ARG A 501 37.81 -68.95 -21.65
C ARG A 501 38.29 -69.15 -23.09
N ARG A 502 38.62 -68.09 -23.78
CA ARG A 502 39.25 -68.15 -25.11
C ARG A 502 40.71 -68.59 -25.02
N TYR A 503 41.44 -68.22 -23.98
CA TYR A 503 42.81 -68.64 -23.77
C TYR A 503 42.88 -70.13 -23.45
N ASP A 504 41.99 -70.69 -22.59
CA ASP A 504 41.90 -72.08 -22.29
C ASP A 504 41.55 -72.95 -23.54
N ILE A 505 40.69 -72.43 -24.43
CA ILE A 505 40.34 -73.11 -25.69
C ILE A 505 41.53 -73.07 -26.71
N LEU A 506 42.34 -72.00 -26.68
CA LEU A 506 43.52 -71.93 -27.54
C LEU A 506 44.69 -72.84 -27.03
N VAL A 507 44.87 -72.98 -25.71
CA VAL A 507 45.91 -73.83 -25.10
C VAL A 507 45.54 -75.31 -25.28
N HIS A 508 44.27 -75.70 -25.15
CA HIS A 508 43.85 -77.09 -25.39
C HIS A 508 43.87 -77.53 -26.85
N ASN A 509 43.83 -76.63 -27.81
CA ASN A 509 43.98 -76.91 -29.26
C ASN A 509 45.44 -76.99 -29.74
N THR A 510 46.41 -76.57 -28.90
CA THR A 510 47.83 -76.68 -29.27
C THR A 510 48.49 -77.98 -28.78
N ASP A 511 47.88 -78.70 -27.83
CA ASP A 511 48.39 -79.97 -27.31
C ASP A 511 47.94 -81.26 -28.10
N THR A 512 47.15 -81.11 -29.19
CA THR A 512 46.65 -82.22 -29.99
C THR A 512 47.30 -82.36 -31.36
N HIS A 513 48.40 -81.66 -31.65
CA HIS A 513 49.14 -81.74 -32.94
C HIS A 513 50.63 -82.01 -32.76
N ASN A 514 50.99 -82.92 -31.86
CA ASN A 514 52.30 -83.57 -31.91
C ASN A 514 52.24 -85.01 -31.31
N ILE A 515 51.84 -85.96 -32.14
CA ILE A 515 52.30 -87.40 -32.13
C ILE A 515 51.66 -88.00 -33.40
N ASN A 516 52.49 -88.24 -34.37
CA ASN A 516 52.74 -89.08 -35.54
C ASN A 516 53.04 -88.32 -36.77
#